data_32655d58645c63f2daabce6db58f16bb
#
_entry.id   32655d58645c63f2daabce6db58f16bb
#
_cell.length_a   1.000
_cell.length_b   1.000
_cell.length_c   1.000
_cell.angle_alpha   90.00
_cell.angle_beta   90.00
_cell.angle_gamma   90.00
#
_symmetry.space_group_name_H-M   'P 1'
#
loop_
_entity.id
_entity.type
_entity.pdbx_description
1 polymer ?
#
loop_
_entity_poly.entity_id
_entity_poly.type
_entity_poly.pdbx_seq_one_letter_code
_entity_poly.pdbx_strand_id
1 'polypeptide(L)'
;AVIEQGLDKFYCFYPDLYEGVLKASAIPVITQKSCVRKALQNVFNVNNLNFVYKQKYIFFTSVYDFEGGKPVGEYELVCKVANLVGMDNLLIKTHPRDTRTIYVDSGFNVDKNSSIPWEVIQLTGDFSDKVFMTINSGSVLSGNTMSEKPVNTYYMYKLCDISGNESCMKNAHDIEKLLMDDKMSKILKSVKIAERIEDIL
;
A
#
# COMPACT_ATOMS: atom_id res chain seq x y z
N ALA A 1 -20.63 11.03 8.39
CA ALA A 1 -21.95 11.22 9.03
C ALA A 1 -23.06 10.49 8.28
N VAL A 2 -23.09 10.50 6.94
CA VAL A 2 -24.18 9.86 6.16
C VAL A 2 -24.09 8.33 6.17
N ILE A 3 -22.88 7.77 6.30
CA ILE A 3 -22.65 6.31 6.30
C ILE A 3 -23.11 5.67 7.62
N GLU A 4 -23.13 6.42 8.72
CA GLU A 4 -23.50 5.90 10.05
C GLU A 4 -25.01 5.78 10.25
N GLN A 5 -25.83 6.47 9.42
CA GLN A 5 -27.27 6.39 9.49
C GLN A 5 -27.78 5.07 8.88
N GLY A 6 -28.34 4.22 9.71
CA GLY A 6 -28.93 2.93 9.31
C GLY A 6 -27.99 1.73 9.42
N LEU A 7 -26.82 1.87 10.04
CA LEU A 7 -25.94 0.74 10.36
C LEU A 7 -26.11 0.33 11.83
N ASP A 8 -26.40 -0.93 12.07
CA ASP A 8 -26.49 -1.50 13.42
C ASP A 8 -25.10 -1.86 14.00
N LYS A 9 -24.17 -2.20 13.12
CA LYS A 9 -22.81 -2.66 13.50
C LYS A 9 -21.79 -2.19 12.49
N PHE A 10 -20.59 -1.92 12.99
CA PHE A 10 -19.41 -1.62 12.19
C PHE A 10 -18.31 -2.65 12.48
N TYR A 11 -17.74 -3.22 11.44
CA TYR A 11 -16.64 -4.19 11.56
C TYR A 11 -15.36 -3.57 11.00
N CYS A 12 -14.28 -3.63 11.76
CA CYS A 12 -12.97 -3.14 11.36
C CYS A 12 -11.85 -4.01 11.91
N PHE A 13 -10.64 -3.87 11.35
CA PHE A 13 -9.48 -4.65 11.79
C PHE A 13 -9.04 -4.30 13.21
N TYR A 14 -9.16 -3.03 13.59
CA TYR A 14 -8.70 -2.50 14.87
C TYR A 14 -9.81 -1.67 15.54
N PRO A 15 -10.81 -2.33 16.13
CA PRO A 15 -11.97 -1.63 16.71
C PRO A 15 -11.59 -0.68 17.85
N ASP A 16 -10.49 -0.93 18.55
CA ASP A 16 -9.99 -0.06 19.63
C ASP A 16 -9.47 1.29 19.14
N LEU A 17 -9.25 1.44 17.84
CA LEU A 17 -8.82 2.69 17.20
C LEU A 17 -9.98 3.44 16.54
N TYR A 18 -11.18 2.85 16.56
CA TYR A 18 -12.35 3.48 15.98
C TYR A 18 -12.96 4.49 16.97
N GLU A 19 -13.02 5.75 16.53
CA GLU A 19 -13.54 6.88 17.32
C GLU A 19 -14.97 7.29 16.92
N GLY A 20 -15.62 6.52 16.03
CA GLY A 20 -16.99 6.80 15.59
C GLY A 20 -18.03 6.38 16.62
N VAL A 21 -19.30 6.73 16.35
CA VAL A 21 -20.44 6.52 17.27
C VAL A 21 -20.98 5.08 17.24
N LEU A 22 -20.65 4.29 16.25
CA LEU A 22 -21.13 2.91 16.13
C LEU A 22 -20.31 1.95 16.99
N LYS A 23 -20.94 0.88 17.46
CA LYS A 23 -20.22 -0.18 18.12
C LYS A 23 -19.32 -0.91 17.12
N ALA A 24 -18.01 -0.69 17.23
CA ALA A 24 -17.03 -1.40 16.43
C ALA A 24 -16.82 -2.82 16.93
N SER A 25 -16.65 -3.76 16.01
CA SER A 25 -16.31 -5.15 16.28
C SER A 25 -15.10 -5.54 15.41
N ALA A 26 -14.23 -6.40 15.95
CA ALA A 26 -13.07 -6.86 15.19
C ALA A 26 -13.50 -7.74 14.01
N ILE A 27 -12.86 -7.51 12.85
CA ILE A 27 -12.86 -8.49 11.77
C ILE A 27 -11.83 -9.56 12.16
N PRO A 28 -12.21 -10.85 12.26
CA PRO A 28 -11.25 -11.91 12.53
C PRO A 28 -10.37 -12.13 11.30
N VAL A 29 -9.22 -11.46 11.26
CA VAL A 29 -8.34 -11.41 10.08
C VAL A 29 -7.66 -12.74 9.81
N ILE A 30 -7.16 -13.39 10.85
CA ILE A 30 -6.24 -14.52 10.70
C ILE A 30 -6.98 -15.86 10.72
N THR A 31 -7.95 -16.03 11.62
CA THR A 31 -8.64 -17.30 11.82
C THR A 31 -9.55 -17.71 10.67
N GLN A 32 -9.94 -16.79 9.80
CA GLN A 32 -10.82 -17.01 8.67
C GLN A 32 -10.16 -16.75 7.31
N LYS A 33 -8.82 -16.65 7.27
CA LYS A 33 -8.07 -16.33 6.06
C LYS A 33 -8.45 -17.21 4.86
N SER A 34 -8.65 -18.52 5.08
CA SER A 34 -9.06 -19.45 4.02
C SER A 34 -10.46 -19.16 3.47
N CYS A 35 -11.42 -18.84 4.34
CA CYS A 35 -12.78 -18.50 3.92
C CYS A 35 -12.83 -17.15 3.21
N VAL A 36 -12.16 -16.14 3.75
CA VAL A 36 -12.05 -14.80 3.14
C VAL A 36 -11.35 -14.90 1.81
N ARG A 37 -10.21 -15.61 1.74
CA ARG A 37 -9.49 -15.87 0.48
C ARG A 37 -10.41 -16.47 -0.56
N LYS A 38 -11.14 -17.57 -0.24
CA LYS A 38 -12.04 -18.25 -1.17
C LYS A 38 -13.17 -17.33 -1.65
N ALA A 39 -13.76 -16.56 -0.74
CA ALA A 39 -14.81 -15.60 -1.10
C ALA A 39 -14.27 -14.51 -2.05
N LEU A 40 -13.12 -13.92 -1.74
CA LEU A 40 -12.49 -12.90 -2.58
C LEU A 40 -12.05 -13.48 -3.94
N GLN A 41 -11.50 -14.69 -3.95
CA GLN A 41 -11.15 -15.38 -5.20
C GLN A 41 -12.35 -15.56 -6.11
N ASN A 42 -13.52 -15.90 -5.55
CA ASN A 42 -14.76 -16.03 -6.32
C ASN A 42 -15.29 -14.67 -6.81
N VAL A 43 -15.33 -13.66 -5.92
CA VAL A 43 -15.84 -12.32 -6.26
C VAL A 43 -15.01 -11.66 -7.37
N PHE A 44 -13.69 -11.77 -7.28
CA PHE A 44 -12.77 -11.18 -8.26
C PHE A 44 -12.39 -12.13 -9.40
N ASN A 45 -12.98 -13.35 -9.42
CA ASN A 45 -12.69 -14.39 -10.42
C ASN A 45 -11.19 -14.71 -10.56
N VAL A 46 -10.47 -14.74 -9.43
CA VAL A 46 -9.03 -14.96 -9.39
C VAL A 46 -8.64 -16.38 -8.94
N ASN A 47 -9.57 -17.32 -8.98
CA ASN A 47 -9.37 -18.70 -8.50
C ASN A 47 -8.18 -19.42 -9.15
N ASN A 48 -7.85 -19.08 -10.38
CA ASN A 48 -6.77 -19.68 -11.16
C ASN A 48 -5.54 -18.77 -11.29
N LEU A 49 -5.55 -17.59 -10.63
CA LEU A 49 -4.42 -16.67 -10.68
C LEU A 49 -3.43 -17.02 -9.57
N ASN A 50 -2.18 -17.19 -9.97
CA ASN A 50 -1.07 -17.33 -9.05
C ASN A 50 -0.28 -16.01 -9.08
N PHE A 51 -0.45 -15.19 -8.03
CA PHE A 51 0.25 -13.92 -7.90
C PHE A 51 1.68 -14.17 -7.39
N VAL A 52 2.53 -14.70 -8.25
CA VAL A 52 3.95 -14.88 -7.98
C VAL A 52 4.72 -13.72 -8.59
N TYR A 53 5.28 -12.91 -7.72
CA TYR A 53 6.13 -11.80 -8.12
C TYR A 53 7.60 -12.18 -7.91
N LYS A 54 8.38 -12.14 -8.97
CA LYS A 54 9.83 -12.46 -8.93
C LYS A 54 10.63 -11.32 -8.29
N GLN A 55 10.19 -10.08 -8.51
CA GLN A 55 10.85 -8.88 -8.03
C GLN A 55 10.83 -8.82 -6.51
N LYS A 56 11.96 -8.46 -5.92
CA LYS A 56 12.07 -8.24 -4.48
C LYS A 56 11.41 -6.95 -4.05
N TYR A 57 11.48 -5.91 -4.87
CA TYR A 57 11.02 -4.56 -4.57
C TYR A 57 9.73 -4.26 -5.33
N ILE A 58 8.71 -3.77 -4.64
CA ILE A 58 7.42 -3.39 -5.24
C ILE A 58 7.13 -1.94 -4.88
N PHE A 59 7.08 -1.08 -5.89
CA PHE A 59 6.75 0.33 -5.73
C PHE A 59 5.28 0.57 -6.08
N PHE A 60 4.52 1.07 -5.11
CA PHE A 60 3.13 1.44 -5.28
C PHE A 60 3.06 2.91 -5.64
N THR A 61 2.58 3.21 -6.85
CA THR A 61 2.46 4.59 -7.30
C THR A 61 1.27 5.27 -6.66
N SER A 62 1.29 6.59 -6.72
CA SER A 62 0.24 7.49 -6.26
C SER A 62 -0.39 8.23 -7.44
N VAL A 63 -1.25 9.18 -7.14
CA VAL A 63 -1.90 10.04 -8.15
C VAL A 63 -1.33 11.47 -8.13
N TYR A 64 -0.39 11.77 -7.27
CA TYR A 64 0.04 13.15 -6.99
C TYR A 64 0.74 13.84 -8.16
N ASP A 65 1.31 13.08 -9.11
CA ASP A 65 1.96 13.66 -10.28
C ASP A 65 0.96 14.06 -11.40
N PHE A 66 -0.32 13.66 -11.30
CA PHE A 66 -1.32 13.95 -12.33
C PHE A 66 -2.70 14.34 -11.79
N GLU A 67 -2.95 14.22 -10.48
CA GLU A 67 -4.18 14.67 -9.84
C GLU A 67 -3.86 15.67 -8.72
N GLY A 68 -4.47 16.83 -8.77
CA GLY A 68 -4.69 17.71 -7.63
C GLY A 68 -3.45 18.34 -6.98
N GLY A 69 -2.76 19.22 -7.66
CA GLY A 69 -1.68 20.03 -7.07
C GLY A 69 -0.37 19.99 -7.85
N LYS A 70 0.69 20.48 -7.21
CA LYS A 70 2.04 20.41 -7.79
C LYS A 70 2.50 18.95 -7.85
N PRO A 71 3.02 18.47 -8.99
CA PRO A 71 3.64 17.15 -9.08
C PRO A 71 4.74 16.98 -8.03
N VAL A 72 4.83 15.80 -7.45
CA VAL A 72 5.80 15.50 -6.38
C VAL A 72 7.09 14.83 -6.88
N GLY A 73 7.17 14.50 -8.17
CA GLY A 73 8.34 13.86 -8.79
C GLY A 73 8.43 12.36 -8.48
N GLU A 74 7.29 11.66 -8.49
CA GLU A 74 7.24 10.22 -8.22
C GLU A 74 8.03 9.42 -9.27
N TYR A 75 7.90 9.79 -10.54
CA TYR A 75 8.63 9.11 -11.62
C TYR A 75 10.15 9.20 -11.45
N GLU A 76 10.67 10.38 -11.11
CA GLU A 76 12.09 10.61 -10.86
C GLU A 76 12.57 9.80 -9.66
N LEU A 77 11.76 9.68 -8.60
CA LEU A 77 12.06 8.84 -7.46
C LEU A 77 12.13 7.36 -7.86
N VAL A 78 11.16 6.87 -8.64
CA VAL A 78 11.15 5.50 -9.16
C VAL A 78 12.40 5.21 -10.00
N CYS A 79 12.85 6.14 -10.85
CA CYS A 79 14.09 6.00 -11.59
C CYS A 79 15.32 5.88 -10.68
N LYS A 80 15.38 6.68 -9.59
CA LYS A 80 16.47 6.57 -8.60
C LYS A 80 16.44 5.22 -7.87
N VAL A 81 15.25 4.75 -7.49
CA VAL A 81 15.08 3.40 -6.89
C VAL A 81 15.57 2.32 -7.85
N ALA A 82 15.17 2.38 -9.13
CA ALA A 82 15.58 1.41 -10.14
C ALA A 82 17.10 1.38 -10.34
N ASN A 83 17.75 2.54 -10.32
CA ASN A 83 19.21 2.62 -10.40
C ASN A 83 19.89 1.98 -9.19
N LEU A 84 19.28 2.02 -8.01
CA LEU A 84 19.84 1.45 -6.79
C LEU A 84 19.66 -0.07 -6.70
N VAL A 85 18.44 -0.56 -6.99
CA VAL A 85 18.08 -1.98 -6.75
C VAL A 85 18.16 -2.84 -8.02
N GLY A 86 18.31 -2.20 -9.19
CA GLY A 86 18.21 -2.83 -10.51
C GLY A 86 16.78 -2.89 -11.03
N MET A 87 16.57 -2.53 -12.29
CA MET A 87 15.26 -2.49 -12.93
C MET A 87 14.56 -3.85 -12.93
N ASP A 88 15.31 -4.95 -13.10
CA ASP A 88 14.77 -6.32 -13.08
C ASP A 88 14.26 -6.76 -11.70
N ASN A 89 14.74 -6.13 -10.63
CA ASN A 89 14.34 -6.41 -9.25
C ASN A 89 13.16 -5.54 -8.77
N LEU A 90 12.75 -4.56 -9.59
CA LEU A 90 11.69 -3.61 -9.27
C LEU A 90 10.42 -3.91 -10.06
N LEU A 91 9.30 -4.01 -9.37
CA LEU A 91 7.96 -4.05 -9.93
C LEU A 91 7.24 -2.74 -9.61
N ILE A 92 6.58 -2.17 -10.59
CA ILE A 92 5.71 -1.00 -10.41
C ILE A 92 4.26 -1.48 -10.32
N LYS A 93 3.62 -1.22 -9.19
CA LYS A 93 2.18 -1.38 -8.99
C LYS A 93 1.52 -0.03 -9.19
N THR A 94 1.00 0.19 -10.39
CA THR A 94 0.34 1.46 -10.72
C THR A 94 -0.96 1.64 -9.95
N HIS A 95 -1.25 2.89 -9.59
CA HIS A 95 -2.54 3.24 -8.99
C HIS A 95 -3.67 2.93 -9.99
N PRO A 96 -4.83 2.39 -9.57
CA PRO A 96 -5.92 2.02 -10.49
C PRO A 96 -6.44 3.16 -11.37
N ARG A 97 -6.30 4.42 -10.93
CA ARG A 97 -6.67 5.62 -11.70
C ARG A 97 -5.56 6.13 -12.63
N ASP A 98 -4.35 5.57 -12.53
CA ASP A 98 -3.25 5.98 -13.41
C ASP A 98 -3.36 5.28 -14.75
N THR A 99 -3.76 6.03 -15.76
CA THR A 99 -3.87 5.56 -17.14
C THR A 99 -2.63 5.88 -17.99
N ARG A 100 -1.60 6.50 -17.39
CA ARG A 100 -0.36 6.83 -18.11
C ARG A 100 0.45 5.58 -18.38
N THR A 101 1.15 5.58 -19.50
CA THR A 101 2.02 4.45 -19.94
C THR A 101 3.49 4.68 -19.59
N ILE A 102 3.83 5.76 -18.92
CA ILE A 102 5.20 6.23 -18.69
C ILE A 102 6.14 5.14 -18.16
N TYR A 103 5.67 4.31 -17.23
CA TYR A 103 6.48 3.22 -16.67
C TYR A 103 6.70 2.10 -17.69
N VAL A 104 5.66 1.74 -18.45
CA VAL A 104 5.76 0.72 -19.51
C VAL A 104 6.67 1.21 -20.63
N ASP A 105 6.49 2.45 -21.09
CA ASP A 105 7.27 3.05 -22.16
C ASP A 105 8.74 3.21 -21.80
N SER A 106 9.03 3.34 -20.50
CA SER A 106 10.40 3.39 -19.97
C SER A 106 11.00 2.02 -19.65
N GLY A 107 10.30 0.93 -19.98
CA GLY A 107 10.80 -0.44 -19.83
C GLY A 107 10.74 -1.03 -18.43
N PHE A 108 9.99 -0.41 -17.50
CA PHE A 108 9.79 -0.98 -16.16
C PHE A 108 8.93 -2.23 -16.19
N ASN A 109 9.16 -3.14 -15.24
CA ASN A 109 8.22 -4.21 -14.94
C ASN A 109 6.99 -3.61 -14.27
N VAL A 110 5.85 -3.61 -14.95
CA VAL A 110 4.59 -3.10 -14.42
C VAL A 110 3.64 -4.25 -14.12
N ASP A 111 2.97 -4.18 -12.96
CA ASP A 111 1.99 -5.19 -12.57
C ASP A 111 0.79 -5.17 -13.53
N LYS A 112 0.54 -6.32 -14.16
CA LYS A 112 -0.57 -6.52 -15.10
C LYS A 112 -1.93 -6.65 -14.41
N ASN A 113 -1.93 -6.83 -13.09
CA ASN A 113 -3.14 -7.03 -12.28
C ASN A 113 -3.60 -5.73 -11.59
N SER A 114 -3.34 -4.58 -12.18
CA SER A 114 -3.66 -3.27 -11.57
C SER A 114 -5.15 -3.07 -11.30
N SER A 115 -6.04 -3.77 -12.01
CA SER A 115 -7.48 -3.76 -11.79
C SER A 115 -7.93 -4.57 -10.56
N ILE A 116 -7.07 -5.44 -10.03
CA ILE A 116 -7.36 -6.23 -8.83
C ILE A 116 -6.87 -5.45 -7.61
N PRO A 117 -7.72 -5.24 -6.58
CA PRO A 117 -7.28 -4.59 -5.35
C PRO A 117 -6.09 -5.32 -4.75
N TRP A 118 -5.09 -4.54 -4.30
CA TRP A 118 -3.86 -5.11 -3.76
C TRP A 118 -4.11 -6.02 -2.56
N GLU A 119 -5.09 -5.70 -1.74
CA GLU A 119 -5.50 -6.48 -0.57
C GLU A 119 -5.92 -7.89 -0.96
N VAL A 120 -6.57 -8.06 -2.11
CA VAL A 120 -6.94 -9.38 -2.65
C VAL A 120 -5.69 -10.16 -3.06
N ILE A 121 -4.77 -9.50 -3.75
CA ILE A 121 -3.48 -10.07 -4.15
C ILE A 121 -2.68 -10.47 -2.90
N GLN A 122 -2.59 -9.58 -1.92
CA GLN A 122 -1.89 -9.78 -0.65
C GLN A 122 -2.40 -11.01 0.12
N LEU A 123 -3.71 -11.21 0.17
CA LEU A 123 -4.33 -12.35 0.85
C LEU A 123 -4.08 -13.68 0.13
N THR A 124 -3.70 -13.66 -1.13
CA THR A 124 -3.50 -14.88 -1.94
C THR A 124 -2.05 -15.32 -2.04
N GLY A 125 -1.10 -14.42 -1.80
CA GLY A 125 0.35 -14.64 -1.93
C GLY A 125 1.12 -14.60 -0.61
N ASP A 126 2.40 -14.99 -0.64
CA ASP A 126 3.38 -14.70 0.42
C ASP A 126 4.31 -13.59 -0.08
N PHE A 127 4.35 -12.50 0.67
CA PHE A 127 5.13 -11.29 0.37
C PHE A 127 6.17 -11.01 1.45
N SER A 128 6.42 -11.95 2.35
CA SER A 128 7.30 -11.75 3.51
C SER A 128 8.77 -11.50 3.13
N ASP A 129 9.17 -11.88 1.93
CA ASP A 129 10.50 -11.65 1.35
C ASP A 129 10.60 -10.35 0.54
N LYS A 130 9.49 -9.62 0.40
CA LYS A 130 9.39 -8.41 -0.41
C LYS A 130 9.67 -7.14 0.40
N VAL A 131 9.94 -6.08 -0.33
CA VAL A 131 10.05 -4.71 0.20
C VAL A 131 9.02 -3.85 -0.53
N PHE A 132 8.09 -3.29 0.22
CA PHE A 132 7.08 -2.37 -0.30
C PHE A 132 7.56 -0.93 -0.17
N MET A 133 7.35 -0.16 -1.21
CA MET A 133 7.75 1.23 -1.28
C MET A 133 6.62 2.07 -1.88
N THR A 134 6.49 3.28 -1.41
CA THR A 134 5.54 4.26 -1.94
C THR A 134 5.93 5.67 -1.52
N ILE A 135 5.49 6.67 -2.25
CA ILE A 135 5.49 8.02 -1.70
C ILE A 135 4.51 8.08 -0.53
N ASN A 136 3.24 7.71 -0.76
CA ASN A 136 2.21 7.87 0.26
C ASN A 136 0.92 7.06 0.01
N SER A 137 1.00 5.84 -0.54
CA SER A 137 -0.17 4.97 -0.74
C SER A 137 -0.50 4.18 0.52
N GLY A 138 -1.75 4.19 0.95
CA GLY A 138 -2.24 3.38 2.07
C GLY A 138 -2.22 1.87 1.80
N SER A 139 -2.27 1.44 0.54
CA SER A 139 -2.30 0.01 0.17
C SER A 139 -1.08 -0.78 0.67
N VAL A 140 0.07 -0.11 0.88
CA VAL A 140 1.27 -0.77 1.42
C VAL A 140 1.11 -1.24 2.86
N LEU A 141 0.17 -0.68 3.62
CA LEU A 141 -0.08 -1.07 5.01
C LEU A 141 -0.68 -2.47 5.13
N SER A 142 -1.33 -2.97 4.07
CA SER A 142 -1.88 -4.33 4.04
C SER A 142 -0.81 -5.40 4.30
N GLY A 143 0.43 -5.15 3.90
CA GLY A 143 1.57 -6.00 4.18
C GLY A 143 1.86 -6.21 5.68
N ASN A 144 1.41 -5.28 6.52
CA ASN A 144 1.58 -5.34 7.98
C ASN A 144 0.27 -5.61 8.73
N THR A 145 -0.87 -5.18 8.17
CA THR A 145 -2.18 -5.31 8.83
C THR A 145 -2.91 -6.60 8.47
N MET A 146 -2.62 -7.20 7.31
CA MET A 146 -3.35 -8.36 6.77
C MET A 146 -2.47 -9.60 6.58
N SER A 147 -1.16 -9.49 6.71
CA SER A 147 -0.22 -10.61 6.57
C SER A 147 0.14 -11.22 7.91
N GLU A 148 0.36 -12.55 7.93
CA GLU A 148 0.87 -13.24 9.11
C GLU A 148 2.31 -12.83 9.44
N LYS A 149 3.11 -12.61 8.39
CA LYS A 149 4.48 -12.11 8.49
C LYS A 149 4.51 -10.68 7.96
N PRO A 150 5.00 -9.72 8.73
CA PRO A 150 5.06 -8.34 8.30
C PRO A 150 6.01 -8.18 7.12
N VAL A 151 5.67 -7.27 6.21
CA VAL A 151 6.47 -6.91 5.04
C VAL A 151 7.23 -5.63 5.33
N ASN A 152 8.52 -5.59 5.00
CA ASN A 152 9.30 -4.35 5.10
C ASN A 152 8.69 -3.31 4.17
N THR A 153 8.31 -2.18 4.73
CA THR A 153 7.55 -1.15 4.02
C THR A 153 8.19 0.20 4.24
N TYR A 154 8.39 0.96 3.17
CA TYR A 154 9.01 2.29 3.21
C TYR A 154 8.10 3.35 2.59
N TYR A 155 7.77 4.36 3.38
CA TYR A 155 7.24 5.62 2.91
C TYR A 155 8.39 6.54 2.52
N MET A 156 8.35 7.06 1.30
CA MET A 156 9.48 7.78 0.68
C MET A 156 9.17 9.25 0.39
N TYR A 157 8.09 9.80 0.94
CA TYR A 157 7.67 11.19 0.68
C TYR A 157 8.74 12.23 1.06
N LYS A 158 9.62 11.94 2.04
CA LYS A 158 10.72 12.84 2.41
C LYS A 158 11.82 12.95 1.34
N LEU A 159 11.82 12.05 0.37
CA LEU A 159 12.76 12.07 -0.75
C LEU A 159 12.21 12.83 -1.96
N CYS A 160 11.03 13.43 -1.82
CA CYS A 160 10.31 14.19 -2.84
C CYS A 160 10.04 15.62 -2.36
N ASP A 161 9.87 16.55 -3.29
CA ASP A 161 9.33 17.88 -2.97
C ASP A 161 7.81 17.83 -2.94
N ILE A 162 7.25 17.50 -1.77
CA ILE A 162 5.80 17.45 -1.57
C ILE A 162 5.20 18.84 -1.28
N SER A 163 6.01 19.88 -1.17
CA SER A 163 5.53 21.24 -0.94
C SER A 163 4.64 21.70 -2.10
N GLY A 164 3.47 22.24 -1.79
CA GLY A 164 2.48 22.63 -2.80
C GLY A 164 1.58 21.49 -3.30
N ASN A 165 1.69 20.28 -2.74
CA ASN A 165 0.70 19.23 -2.90
C ASN A 165 0.03 18.94 -1.55
N GLU A 166 -1.07 19.65 -1.27
CA GLU A 166 -1.76 19.60 0.03
C GLU A 166 -2.22 18.19 0.39
N SER A 167 -2.70 17.43 -0.58
CA SER A 167 -3.15 16.06 -0.37
C SER A 167 -2.00 15.15 0.06
N CYS A 168 -0.84 15.27 -0.60
CA CYS A 168 0.34 14.51 -0.24
C CYS A 168 0.87 14.90 1.15
N MET A 169 0.94 16.20 1.45
CA MET A 169 1.35 16.68 2.78
C MET A 169 0.44 16.19 3.90
N LYS A 170 -0.89 16.26 3.68
CA LYS A 170 -1.86 15.75 4.66
C LYS A 170 -1.65 14.26 4.91
N ASN A 171 -1.55 13.45 3.85
CA ASN A 171 -1.36 12.01 4.00
C ASN A 171 -0.02 11.67 4.66
N ALA A 172 1.05 12.44 4.38
CA ALA A 172 2.34 12.28 5.06
C ALA A 172 2.20 12.50 6.57
N HIS A 173 1.51 13.55 6.98
CA HIS A 173 1.24 13.84 8.38
C HIS A 173 0.37 12.75 9.05
N ASP A 174 -0.64 12.23 8.35
CA ASP A 174 -1.50 11.15 8.86
C ASP A 174 -0.69 9.86 9.07
N ILE A 175 0.26 9.55 8.19
CA ILE A 175 1.18 8.40 8.36
C ILE A 175 2.11 8.62 9.55
N GLU A 176 2.69 9.81 9.73
CA GLU A 176 3.52 10.10 10.90
C GLU A 176 2.76 9.90 12.21
N LYS A 177 1.54 10.43 12.30
CA LYS A 177 0.65 10.19 13.45
C LYS A 177 0.39 8.71 13.69
N LEU A 178 0.09 7.97 12.62
CA LEU A 178 -0.19 6.53 12.71
C LEU A 178 1.02 5.75 13.24
N LEU A 179 2.22 6.09 12.82
CA LEU A 179 3.45 5.45 13.28
C LEU A 179 3.86 5.84 14.70
N MET A 180 3.40 7.00 15.19
CA MET A 180 3.62 7.48 16.57
C MET A 180 2.58 6.93 17.56
N ASP A 181 1.46 6.38 17.08
CA ASP A 181 0.44 5.80 17.94
C ASP A 181 0.94 4.54 18.63
N ASP A 182 0.76 4.44 19.95
CA ASP A 182 1.28 3.34 20.79
C ASP A 182 0.77 1.95 20.39
N LYS A 183 -0.44 1.86 19.84
CA LYS A 183 -1.04 0.60 19.40
C LYS A 183 -0.59 0.27 17.97
N MET A 184 -0.66 1.27 17.07
CA MET A 184 -0.32 1.07 15.67
C MET A 184 1.16 0.84 15.45
N SER A 185 2.05 1.47 16.21
CA SER A 185 3.50 1.26 16.11
C SER A 185 3.91 -0.20 16.34
N LYS A 186 3.18 -0.93 17.20
CA LYS A 186 3.39 -2.36 17.45
C LYS A 186 2.98 -3.23 16.26
N ILE A 187 1.93 -2.84 15.54
CA ILE A 187 1.42 -3.53 14.36
C ILE A 187 2.29 -3.19 13.15
N LEU A 188 2.65 -1.93 13.01
CA LEU A 188 3.39 -1.36 11.88
C LEU A 188 4.90 -1.32 12.10
N LYS A 189 5.45 -2.18 12.97
CA LYS A 189 6.88 -2.19 13.33
C LYS A 189 7.84 -2.35 12.15
N SER A 190 7.40 -2.89 11.03
CA SER A 190 8.17 -3.03 9.79
C SER A 190 7.91 -1.92 8.78
N VAL A 191 7.10 -0.91 9.16
CA VAL A 191 6.85 0.29 8.36
C VAL A 191 7.80 1.38 8.81
N LYS A 192 8.49 1.99 7.86
CA LYS A 192 9.50 3.04 8.10
C LYS A 192 9.28 4.21 7.14
N ILE A 193 9.77 5.37 7.53
CA ILE A 193 9.92 6.54 6.66
C ILE A 193 11.38 6.58 6.23
N ALA A 194 11.64 6.54 4.93
CA ALA A 194 12.99 6.63 4.39
C ALA A 194 13.48 8.08 4.44
N GLU A 195 14.65 8.28 5.03
CA GLU A 195 15.36 9.57 5.06
C GLU A 195 16.39 9.66 3.90
N ARG A 196 16.84 8.51 3.41
CA ARG A 196 17.75 8.38 2.27
C ARG A 196 17.29 7.22 1.40
N ILE A 197 17.68 7.26 0.14
CA ILE A 197 17.25 6.23 -0.80
C ILE A 197 17.82 4.84 -0.45
N GLU A 198 18.99 4.81 0.17
CA GLU A 198 19.68 3.58 0.59
C GLU A 198 18.99 2.86 1.75
N ASP A 199 18.09 3.52 2.46
CA ASP A 199 17.37 2.93 3.61
C ASP A 199 16.51 1.73 3.22
N ILE A 200 16.24 1.54 1.91
CA ILE A 200 15.45 0.42 1.38
C ILE A 200 16.26 -0.88 1.17
N LEU A 201 17.59 -0.83 1.26
CA LEU A 201 18.47 -2.00 1.07
C LEU A 201 18.50 -2.85 2.34
#